data_31041320eb52182c5028c3d874ec5811
#
_entry.id   31041320eb52182c5028c3d874ec5811
#
_cell.length_a   1.000
_cell.length_b   1.000
_cell.length_c   1.000
_cell.angle_alpha   90.00
_cell.angle_beta   90.00
_cell.angle_gamma   90.00
#
_symmetry.space_group_name_H-M   'P 1'
#
loop_
_entity.id
_entity.type
_entity.pdbx_description
1 polymer ?
#
loop_
_entity_poly.entity_id
_entity_poly.type
_entity_poly.pdbx_seq_one_letter_code
_entity_poly.pdbx_strand_id
1 'polypeptide(L)'
;MQVVSCSHAKISGYNIIFVCEVDALLITAIKDGLWHAVVDTTKLNELCNLARQSRDQYTQNLLEAFNSPEPSSYFALKEDGSYLNFIWSKEIKKGIKIIFGSFCLLPSCDALETLCELACSVIASLSESISRSNDIERENINLKSLVEVSLKKYEEVVSRASDNELILLSKFSAVLNEKKRKLESSK
;
A
#
# COMPACT_ATOMS: atom_id res chain seq x y z
N MET A 1 16.13 1.28 -11.92
CA MET A 1 15.25 2.23 -11.20
C MET A 1 14.03 1.45 -10.74
N GLN A 2 13.72 1.48 -9.45
CA GLN A 2 12.57 0.76 -8.90
C GLN A 2 11.55 1.81 -8.45
N VAL A 3 10.45 1.94 -9.20
CA VAL A 3 9.36 2.87 -8.88
C VAL A 3 8.53 2.29 -7.74
N VAL A 4 8.38 3.07 -6.67
CA VAL A 4 7.56 2.73 -5.50
C VAL A 4 6.11 3.16 -5.72
N SER A 5 5.90 4.34 -6.30
CA SER A 5 4.57 4.86 -6.61
C SER A 5 4.60 5.88 -7.74
N CYS A 6 3.48 6.00 -8.45
CA CYS A 6 3.26 7.02 -9.45
C CYS A 6 1.88 7.66 -9.21
N SER A 7 1.80 8.97 -9.26
CA SER A 7 0.57 9.74 -9.08
C SER A 7 0.47 10.87 -10.10
N HIS A 8 -0.76 11.25 -10.42
CA HIS A 8 -1.05 12.35 -11.34
C HIS A 8 -2.09 13.29 -10.74
N ALA A 9 -1.87 14.60 -10.89
CA ALA A 9 -2.83 15.63 -10.48
C ALA A 9 -2.80 16.83 -11.42
N LYS A 10 -3.91 17.56 -11.50
CA LYS A 10 -3.98 18.83 -12.21
C LYS A 10 -3.93 19.99 -11.21
N ILE A 11 -2.87 20.79 -11.27
CA ILE A 11 -2.61 21.88 -10.32
C ILE A 11 -2.30 23.16 -11.12
N SER A 12 -3.04 24.22 -10.88
CA SER A 12 -2.85 25.53 -11.54
C SER A 12 -2.83 25.47 -13.08
N GLY A 13 -3.58 24.52 -13.67
CA GLY A 13 -3.62 24.32 -15.11
C GLY A 13 -2.52 23.42 -15.69
N TYR A 14 -1.56 23.01 -14.87
CA TYR A 14 -0.51 22.03 -15.23
C TYR A 14 -0.97 20.61 -14.92
N ASN A 15 -0.62 19.68 -15.79
CA ASN A 15 -0.68 18.25 -15.50
C ASN A 15 0.62 17.87 -14.82
N ILE A 16 0.56 17.49 -13.55
CA ILE A 16 1.73 17.10 -12.75
C ILE A 16 1.76 15.59 -12.66
N ILE A 17 2.90 15.02 -13.03
CA ILE A 17 3.19 13.60 -12.82
C ILE A 17 4.28 13.52 -11.74
N PHE A 18 4.01 12.71 -10.73
CA PHE A 18 4.89 12.49 -9.60
C PHE A 18 5.26 11.01 -9.55
N VAL A 19 6.54 10.72 -9.64
CA VAL A 19 7.07 9.36 -9.55
C VAL A 19 8.01 9.28 -8.35
N CYS A 20 7.68 8.41 -7.42
CA CYS A 20 8.52 8.12 -6.28
C CYS A 20 9.31 6.84 -6.58
N GLU A 21 10.63 6.95 -6.59
CA GLU A 21 11.58 5.86 -6.68
C GLU A 21 12.22 5.60 -5.32
N VAL A 22 12.94 4.49 -5.19
CA VAL A 22 13.63 4.14 -3.93
C VAL A 22 14.60 5.25 -3.52
N ASP A 23 15.31 5.86 -4.47
CA ASP A 23 16.38 6.82 -4.20
C ASP A 23 16.13 8.24 -4.71
N ALA A 24 14.99 8.48 -5.37
CA ALA A 24 14.69 9.78 -5.96
C ALA A 24 13.18 10.07 -6.01
N LEU A 25 12.85 11.37 -6.12
CA LEU A 25 11.51 11.81 -6.51
C LEU A 25 11.64 12.53 -7.86
N LEU A 26 10.83 12.10 -8.82
CA LEU A 26 10.71 12.74 -10.12
C LEU A 26 9.40 13.52 -10.16
N ILE A 27 9.50 14.78 -10.52
CA ILE A 27 8.35 15.68 -10.65
C ILE A 27 8.36 16.23 -12.07
N THR A 28 7.30 15.96 -12.82
CA THR A 28 7.16 16.45 -14.19
C THR A 28 5.89 17.26 -14.31
N ALA A 29 5.99 18.48 -14.81
CA ALA A 29 4.88 19.39 -15.05
C ALA A 29 4.72 19.62 -16.56
N ILE A 30 3.50 19.49 -17.07
CA ILE A 30 3.18 19.59 -18.50
C ILE A 30 2.04 20.59 -18.68
N LYS A 31 2.26 21.59 -19.53
CA LYS A 31 1.22 22.52 -20.00
C LYS A 31 1.54 22.89 -21.45
N ASP A 32 2.13 24.05 -21.69
CA ASP A 32 2.59 24.50 -23.02
C ASP A 32 4.06 24.08 -23.30
N GLY A 33 4.70 23.46 -22.32
CA GLY A 33 6.04 22.91 -22.32
C GLY A 33 6.16 21.83 -21.25
N LEU A 34 7.35 21.25 -21.14
CA LEU A 34 7.68 20.23 -20.18
C LEU A 34 8.75 20.74 -19.23
N TRP A 35 8.46 20.70 -17.93
CA TRP A 35 9.38 21.01 -16.86
C TRP A 35 9.60 19.76 -16.01
N HIS A 36 10.83 19.54 -15.62
CA HIS A 36 11.23 18.34 -14.91
C HIS A 36 12.16 18.65 -13.75
N ALA A 37 12.03 17.92 -12.66
CA ALA A 37 12.96 17.93 -11.54
C ALA A 37 13.19 16.52 -11.04
N VAL A 38 14.45 16.20 -10.77
CA VAL A 38 14.90 15.01 -10.06
C VAL A 38 15.38 15.46 -8.68
N VAL A 39 14.71 14.98 -7.64
CA VAL A 39 15.06 15.23 -6.24
C VAL A 39 15.82 14.01 -5.75
N ASP A 40 17.12 14.11 -5.63
CA ASP A 40 17.98 13.04 -5.16
C ASP A 40 17.83 12.78 -3.64
N THR A 41 18.44 11.70 -3.18
CA THR A 41 18.42 11.30 -1.77
C THR A 41 18.94 12.39 -0.83
N THR A 42 19.96 13.15 -1.26
CA THR A 42 20.59 14.22 -0.46
C THR A 42 19.59 15.34 -0.21
N LYS A 43 18.96 15.82 -1.27
CA LYS A 43 17.96 16.88 -1.21
C LYS A 43 16.71 16.43 -0.47
N LEU A 44 16.28 15.19 -0.68
CA LEU A 44 15.16 14.61 0.04
C LEU A 44 15.42 14.56 1.55
N ASN A 45 16.63 14.15 1.98
CA ASN A 45 17.00 14.14 3.39
C ASN A 45 17.04 15.56 3.99
N GLU A 46 17.51 16.57 3.26
CA GLU A 46 17.42 17.96 3.69
C GLU A 46 15.97 18.39 3.95
N LEU A 47 15.05 18.07 3.04
CA LEU A 47 13.63 18.39 3.16
C LEU A 47 12.98 17.66 4.33
N CYS A 48 13.31 16.38 4.54
CA CYS A 48 12.86 15.61 5.69
C CYS A 48 13.31 16.22 7.01
N ASN A 49 14.57 16.66 7.10
CA ASN A 49 15.11 17.31 8.28
C ASN A 49 14.42 18.66 8.57
N LEU A 50 14.18 19.47 7.53
CA LEU A 50 13.44 20.72 7.64
C LEU A 50 12.00 20.49 8.12
N ALA A 51 11.35 19.45 7.60
CA ALA A 51 9.99 19.06 8.00
C ALA A 51 9.94 18.32 9.36
N ARG A 52 11.09 17.96 9.95
CA ARG A 52 11.20 17.12 11.16
C ARG A 52 10.46 15.80 11.06
N GLN A 53 10.57 15.14 9.91
CA GLN A 53 9.91 13.88 9.61
C GLN A 53 10.93 12.83 9.16
N SER A 54 10.60 11.54 9.37
CA SER A 54 11.35 10.46 8.73
C SER A 54 11.08 10.48 7.21
N ARG A 55 11.98 9.88 6.43
CA ARG A 55 11.84 9.79 4.98
C ARG A 55 10.51 9.15 4.57
N ASP A 56 10.17 8.01 5.19
CA ASP A 56 8.94 7.28 4.88
C ASP A 56 7.70 8.13 5.19
N GLN A 57 7.69 8.79 6.33
CA GLN A 57 6.59 9.65 6.75
C GLN A 57 6.45 10.89 5.84
N TYR A 58 7.58 11.49 5.44
CA TYR A 58 7.59 12.63 4.51
C TYR A 58 7.03 12.23 3.16
N THR A 59 7.51 11.12 2.60
CA THR A 59 7.07 10.58 1.30
C THR A 59 5.59 10.19 1.33
N GLN A 60 5.15 9.53 2.39
CA GLN A 60 3.74 9.16 2.56
C GLN A 60 2.84 10.40 2.65
N ASN A 61 3.20 11.39 3.46
CA ASN A 61 2.44 12.64 3.58
C ASN A 61 2.38 13.42 2.26
N LEU A 62 3.47 13.39 1.49
CA LEU A 62 3.53 14.01 0.17
C LEU A 62 2.57 13.31 -0.82
N LEU A 63 2.58 11.98 -0.84
CA LEU A 63 1.69 11.17 -1.68
C LEU A 63 0.22 11.33 -1.28
N GLU A 64 -0.09 11.35 0.00
CA GLU A 64 -1.45 11.59 0.50
C GLU A 64 -1.96 12.97 0.10
N ALA A 65 -1.12 14.01 0.23
CA ALA A 65 -1.47 15.36 -0.21
C ALA A 65 -1.70 15.43 -1.73
N PHE A 66 -0.89 14.69 -2.51
CA PHE A 66 -0.99 14.65 -3.97
C PHE A 66 -2.23 13.90 -4.46
N ASN A 67 -2.62 12.83 -3.77
CA ASN A 67 -3.80 12.03 -4.07
C ASN A 67 -5.09 12.57 -3.40
N SER A 68 -5.01 13.72 -2.73
CA SER A 68 -6.19 14.32 -2.11
C SER A 68 -7.22 14.76 -3.18
N PRO A 69 -8.52 14.89 -2.82
CA PRO A 69 -9.54 15.39 -3.75
C PRO A 69 -9.26 16.80 -4.27
N GLU A 70 -8.54 17.61 -3.48
CA GLU A 70 -8.16 18.99 -3.83
C GLU A 70 -6.64 19.20 -3.67
N PRO A 71 -5.81 18.67 -4.58
CA PRO A 71 -4.35 18.79 -4.50
C PRO A 71 -3.89 20.26 -4.52
N SER A 72 -4.62 21.15 -5.20
CA SER A 72 -4.34 22.58 -5.27
C SER A 72 -4.41 23.31 -3.92
N SER A 73 -5.00 22.70 -2.90
CA SER A 73 -4.97 23.24 -1.53
C SER A 73 -3.60 23.07 -0.85
N TYR A 74 -2.84 22.06 -1.28
CA TYR A 74 -1.52 21.70 -0.74
C TYR A 74 -0.37 22.18 -1.62
N PHE A 75 -0.59 22.29 -2.92
CA PHE A 75 0.45 22.57 -3.90
C PHE A 75 0.18 23.86 -4.67
N ALA A 76 1.23 24.59 -4.91
CA ALA A 76 1.20 25.78 -5.75
C ALA A 76 2.35 25.74 -6.74
N LEU A 77 2.10 26.20 -7.98
CA LEU A 77 3.12 26.40 -8.98
C LEU A 77 3.29 27.91 -9.21
N LYS A 78 4.54 28.35 -9.25
CA LYS A 78 4.90 29.73 -9.56
C LYS A 78 5.94 29.72 -10.67
N GLU A 79 5.65 30.39 -11.76
CA GLU A 79 6.63 30.65 -12.82
C GLU A 79 7.57 31.74 -12.32
N ASP A 80 8.89 31.49 -12.43
CA ASP A 80 9.92 32.41 -12.04
C ASP A 80 11.01 32.43 -13.14
N GLY A 81 10.81 33.27 -14.12
CA GLY A 81 11.70 33.39 -15.29
C GLY A 81 11.77 32.12 -16.12
N SER A 82 12.91 31.44 -16.07
CA SER A 82 13.17 30.21 -16.85
C SER A 82 12.88 28.90 -16.13
N TYR A 83 12.35 28.94 -14.90
CA TYR A 83 12.04 27.76 -14.13
C TYR A 83 10.63 27.83 -13.51
N LEU A 84 10.11 26.68 -13.15
CA LEU A 84 8.81 26.53 -12.51
C LEU A 84 9.01 26.04 -11.07
N ASN A 85 8.58 26.85 -10.10
CA ASN A 85 8.72 26.51 -8.68
C ASN A 85 7.47 25.78 -8.20
N PHE A 86 7.63 24.53 -7.85
CA PHE A 86 6.58 23.67 -7.28
C PHE A 86 6.70 23.66 -5.77
N ILE A 87 5.70 24.23 -5.09
CA ILE A 87 5.72 24.45 -3.64
C ILE A 87 4.69 23.55 -2.98
N TRP A 88 5.13 22.74 -2.01
CA TRP A 88 4.27 21.97 -1.13
C TRP A 88 4.09 22.67 0.20
N SER A 89 2.84 22.99 0.55
CA SER A 89 2.48 23.67 1.80
C SER A 89 1.17 23.11 2.35
N LYS A 90 0.98 23.25 3.67
CA LYS A 90 -0.27 22.89 4.34
C LYS A 90 -0.75 24.07 5.19
N GLU A 91 -2.03 24.40 5.09
CA GLU A 91 -2.64 25.40 5.96
C GLU A 91 -2.96 24.76 7.33
N ILE A 92 -2.39 25.32 8.41
CA ILE A 92 -2.61 24.83 9.78
C ILE A 92 -3.71 25.62 10.45
N LYS A 93 -3.76 26.94 10.21
CA LYS A 93 -4.80 27.85 10.68
C LYS A 93 -5.11 28.83 9.57
N LYS A 94 -6.33 29.37 9.55
CA LYS A 94 -6.77 30.31 8.54
C LYS A 94 -5.71 31.42 8.31
N GLY A 95 -5.09 31.38 7.13
CA GLY A 95 -4.04 32.31 6.73
C GLY A 95 -2.59 31.92 7.09
N ILE A 96 -2.34 30.85 7.85
CA ILE A 96 -0.99 30.38 8.19
C ILE A 96 -0.69 29.10 7.44
N LYS A 97 0.21 29.18 6.44
CA LYS A 97 0.69 28.05 5.67
C LYS A 97 2.12 27.68 6.09
N ILE A 98 2.35 26.40 6.33
CA ILE A 98 3.71 25.85 6.51
C ILE A 98 4.15 25.24 5.20
N ILE A 99 5.35 25.63 4.75
CA ILE A 99 6.00 25.07 3.56
C ILE A 99 6.80 23.84 4.00
N PHE A 100 6.47 22.69 3.43
CA PHE A 100 7.16 21.42 3.65
C PHE A 100 8.25 21.16 2.61
N GLY A 101 8.14 21.77 1.43
CA GLY A 101 9.13 21.62 0.38
C GLY A 101 8.92 22.61 -0.77
N SER A 102 10.00 22.91 -1.45
CA SER A 102 10.00 23.70 -2.69
C SER A 102 10.94 23.02 -3.67
N PHE A 103 10.45 22.77 -4.87
CA PHE A 103 11.13 22.03 -5.92
C PHE A 103 11.23 22.91 -7.16
N CYS A 104 12.44 23.17 -7.63
CA CYS A 104 12.69 23.91 -8.84
C CYS A 104 12.66 22.96 -10.04
N LEU A 105 11.67 23.11 -10.92
CA LEU A 105 11.53 22.36 -12.15
C LEU A 105 12.15 23.16 -13.28
N LEU A 106 13.07 22.53 -14.01
CA LEU A 106 13.74 23.12 -15.15
C LEU A 106 13.02 22.71 -16.45
N PRO A 107 13.03 23.59 -17.48
CA PRO A 107 12.50 23.22 -18.78
C PRO A 107 13.34 22.07 -19.35
N SER A 108 12.68 21.02 -19.83
CA SER A 108 13.35 19.92 -20.51
C SER A 108 13.76 20.35 -21.91
N CYS A 109 15.04 20.17 -22.25
CA CYS A 109 15.55 20.44 -23.58
C CYS A 109 15.09 19.39 -24.59
N ASP A 110 14.88 18.16 -24.13
CA ASP A 110 14.31 17.06 -24.91
C ASP A 110 13.08 16.48 -24.21
N ALA A 111 11.95 17.12 -24.48
CA ALA A 111 10.68 16.75 -23.88
C ALA A 111 10.24 15.32 -24.27
N LEU A 112 10.60 14.87 -25.48
CA LEU A 112 10.23 13.54 -25.96
C LEU A 112 11.00 12.45 -25.23
N GLU A 113 12.30 12.62 -25.06
CA GLU A 113 13.17 11.68 -24.35
C GLU A 113 12.73 11.56 -22.88
N THR A 114 12.52 12.70 -22.20
CA THR A 114 12.03 12.72 -20.81
C THR A 114 10.68 12.02 -20.64
N LEU A 115 9.75 12.22 -21.59
CA LEU A 115 8.46 11.54 -21.57
C LEU A 115 8.60 10.04 -21.85
N CYS A 116 9.48 9.63 -22.75
CA CYS A 116 9.76 8.23 -23.01
C CYS A 116 10.34 7.52 -21.79
N GLU A 117 11.33 8.12 -21.12
CA GLU A 117 11.92 7.58 -19.90
C GLU A 117 10.87 7.45 -18.78
N LEU A 118 10.05 8.49 -18.57
CA LEU A 118 8.96 8.46 -17.62
C LEU A 118 7.95 7.35 -17.96
N ALA A 119 7.54 7.23 -19.21
CA ALA A 119 6.61 6.19 -19.65
C ALA A 119 7.19 4.78 -19.43
N CYS A 120 8.44 4.56 -19.76
CA CYS A 120 9.12 3.28 -19.53
C CYS A 120 9.20 2.93 -18.05
N SER A 121 9.51 3.88 -17.15
CA SER A 121 9.56 3.64 -15.71
C SER A 121 8.18 3.32 -15.13
N VAL A 122 7.14 4.03 -15.58
CA VAL A 122 5.75 3.77 -15.15
C VAL A 122 5.26 2.41 -15.63
N ILE A 123 5.53 2.04 -16.89
CA ILE A 123 5.15 0.73 -17.45
C ILE A 123 5.85 -0.40 -16.69
N ALA A 124 7.14 -0.26 -16.39
CA ALA A 124 7.89 -1.26 -15.63
C ALA A 124 7.28 -1.45 -14.22
N SER A 125 6.96 -0.36 -13.52
CA SER A 125 6.32 -0.41 -12.20
C SER A 125 4.93 -1.05 -12.25
N LEU A 126 4.14 -0.72 -13.27
CA LEU A 126 2.81 -1.31 -13.46
C LEU A 126 2.91 -2.82 -13.69
N SER A 127 3.84 -3.26 -14.53
CA SER A 127 4.11 -4.68 -14.80
C SER A 127 4.50 -5.44 -13.52
N GLU A 128 5.38 -4.86 -12.69
CA GLU A 128 5.76 -5.44 -11.40
C GLU A 128 4.59 -5.50 -10.43
N SER A 129 3.77 -4.45 -10.35
CA SER A 129 2.58 -4.41 -9.50
C SER A 129 1.54 -5.47 -9.90
N ILE A 130 1.32 -5.67 -11.21
CA ILE A 130 0.44 -6.72 -11.73
C ILE A 130 0.99 -8.10 -11.37
N SER A 131 2.30 -8.32 -11.52
CA SER A 131 2.92 -9.60 -11.15
C SER A 131 2.73 -9.91 -9.67
N ARG A 132 3.01 -8.95 -8.78
CA ARG A 132 2.79 -9.11 -7.33
C ARG A 132 1.33 -9.39 -6.98
N SER A 133 0.39 -8.69 -7.65
CA SER A 133 -1.04 -8.92 -7.44
C SER A 133 -1.44 -10.35 -7.80
N ASN A 134 -0.95 -10.86 -8.92
CA ASN A 134 -1.20 -12.23 -9.37
C ASN A 134 -0.60 -13.26 -8.39
N ASP A 135 0.59 -13.00 -7.85
CA ASP A 135 1.24 -13.89 -6.89
C ASP A 135 0.45 -13.94 -5.57
N ILE A 136 0.01 -12.78 -5.06
CA ILE A 136 -0.85 -12.70 -3.88
C ILE A 136 -2.19 -13.43 -4.10
N GLU A 137 -2.78 -13.31 -5.28
CA GLU A 137 -4.03 -13.99 -5.61
C GLU A 137 -3.84 -15.51 -5.62
N ARG A 138 -2.75 -16.01 -6.20
CA ARG A 138 -2.40 -17.44 -6.15
C ARG A 138 -2.21 -17.95 -4.73
N GLU A 139 -1.49 -17.19 -3.90
CA GLU A 139 -1.28 -17.55 -2.50
C GLU A 139 -2.61 -17.57 -1.72
N ASN A 140 -3.49 -16.59 -1.95
CA ASN A 140 -4.83 -16.58 -1.37
C ASN A 140 -5.66 -17.82 -1.74
N ILE A 141 -5.63 -18.24 -3.01
CA ILE A 141 -6.32 -19.43 -3.46
C ILE A 141 -5.75 -20.68 -2.76
N ASN A 142 -4.44 -20.80 -2.66
CA ASN A 142 -3.77 -21.89 -1.98
C ASN A 142 -4.12 -21.96 -0.48
N LEU A 143 -4.09 -20.81 0.19
CA LEU A 143 -4.45 -20.71 1.61
C LEU A 143 -5.93 -21.09 1.84
N LYS A 144 -6.84 -20.63 0.99
CA LYS A 144 -8.26 -21.00 1.08
C LYS A 144 -8.46 -22.51 0.94
N SER A 145 -7.78 -23.13 -0.02
CA SER A 145 -7.86 -24.60 -0.21
C SER A 145 -7.30 -25.36 1.00
N LEU A 146 -6.19 -24.90 1.59
CA LEU A 146 -5.60 -25.49 2.78
C LEU A 146 -6.51 -25.38 4.00
N VAL A 147 -7.15 -24.24 4.19
CA VAL A 147 -8.16 -24.02 5.25
C VAL A 147 -9.32 -24.97 5.09
N GLU A 148 -9.85 -25.15 3.87
CA GLU A 148 -10.95 -26.07 3.59
C GLU A 148 -10.60 -27.52 3.91
N VAL A 149 -9.40 -27.96 3.51
CA VAL A 149 -8.90 -29.33 3.84
C VAL A 149 -8.73 -29.50 5.35
N SER A 150 -8.23 -28.47 6.03
CA SER A 150 -8.02 -28.51 7.47
C SER A 150 -9.35 -28.57 8.24
N LEU A 151 -10.34 -27.80 7.80
CA LEU A 151 -11.69 -27.85 8.38
C LEU A 151 -12.33 -29.22 8.22
N LYS A 152 -12.27 -29.84 7.03
CA LYS A 152 -12.79 -31.20 6.82
C LYS A 152 -12.12 -32.22 7.74
N LYS A 153 -10.80 -32.16 7.89
CA LYS A 153 -10.08 -33.04 8.83
C LYS A 153 -10.51 -32.80 10.28
N TYR A 154 -10.69 -31.55 10.66
CA TYR A 154 -11.17 -31.23 12.01
C TYR A 154 -12.57 -31.78 12.27
N GLU A 155 -13.50 -31.62 11.33
CA GLU A 155 -14.86 -32.16 11.39
C GLU A 155 -14.85 -33.70 11.53
N GLU A 156 -14.00 -34.38 10.75
CA GLU A 156 -13.81 -35.84 10.86
C GLU A 156 -13.32 -36.28 12.25
N VAL A 157 -12.34 -35.52 12.82
CA VAL A 157 -11.81 -35.84 14.15
C VAL A 157 -12.89 -35.63 15.22
N VAL A 158 -13.63 -34.52 15.15
CA VAL A 158 -14.72 -34.23 16.08
C VAL A 158 -15.82 -35.30 15.99
N SER A 159 -16.22 -35.68 14.79
CA SER A 159 -17.21 -36.76 14.59
C SER A 159 -16.75 -38.07 15.19
N ARG A 160 -15.52 -38.50 14.91
CA ARG A 160 -14.94 -39.75 15.50
C ARG A 160 -14.84 -39.67 17.03
N ALA A 161 -14.53 -38.51 17.61
CA ALA A 161 -14.47 -38.32 19.04
C ALA A 161 -15.86 -38.49 19.66
N SER A 162 -16.88 -37.89 19.06
CA SER A 162 -18.29 -38.01 19.49
C SER A 162 -18.79 -39.47 19.41
N ASP A 163 -18.50 -40.16 18.31
CA ASP A 163 -18.88 -41.58 18.15
C ASP A 163 -18.20 -42.45 19.20
N ASN A 164 -16.92 -42.24 19.50
CA ASN A 164 -16.19 -42.96 20.54
C ASN A 164 -16.79 -42.69 21.92
N GLU A 165 -17.19 -41.46 22.22
CA GLU A 165 -17.84 -41.10 23.48
C GLU A 165 -19.15 -41.84 23.65
N LEU A 166 -20.02 -41.89 22.62
CA LEU A 166 -21.28 -42.65 22.62
C LEU A 166 -21.04 -44.13 22.84
N ILE A 167 -20.02 -44.73 22.20
CA ILE A 167 -19.66 -46.13 22.40
C ILE A 167 -19.22 -46.39 23.85
N LEU A 168 -18.41 -45.51 24.44
CA LEU A 168 -17.97 -45.61 25.82
C LEU A 168 -19.12 -45.49 26.79
N LEU A 169 -20.02 -44.52 26.62
CA LEU A 169 -21.23 -44.36 27.43
C LEU A 169 -22.14 -45.58 27.36
N SER A 170 -22.34 -46.16 26.18
CA SER A 170 -23.13 -47.39 25.99
C SER A 170 -22.50 -48.58 26.75
N LYS A 171 -21.20 -48.79 26.63
CA LYS A 171 -20.48 -49.85 27.36
C LYS A 171 -20.58 -49.65 28.89
N PHE A 172 -20.40 -48.40 29.34
CA PHE A 172 -20.50 -48.07 30.77
C PHE A 172 -21.92 -48.34 31.32
N SER A 173 -22.92 -47.93 30.58
CA SER A 173 -24.34 -48.24 30.93
C SER A 173 -24.61 -49.72 31.01
N ALA A 174 -24.10 -50.53 30.05
CA ALA A 174 -24.24 -51.98 30.07
C ALA A 174 -23.60 -52.62 31.32
N VAL A 175 -22.39 -52.20 31.70
CA VAL A 175 -21.70 -52.68 32.91
C VAL A 175 -22.43 -52.29 34.18
N LEU A 176 -22.95 -51.08 34.26
CA LEU A 176 -23.78 -50.63 35.41
C LEU A 176 -25.04 -51.47 35.55
N ASN A 177 -25.74 -51.72 34.47
CA ASN A 177 -26.98 -52.50 34.47
C ASN A 177 -26.70 -53.96 34.89
N GLU A 178 -25.58 -54.53 34.43
CA GLU A 178 -25.18 -55.89 34.85
C GLU A 178 -24.83 -55.95 36.35
N LYS A 179 -24.08 -54.95 36.87
CA LYS A 179 -23.82 -54.88 38.31
C LYS A 179 -25.09 -54.72 39.14
N LYS A 180 -26.02 -53.87 38.71
CA LYS A 180 -27.30 -53.69 39.36
C LYS A 180 -28.08 -55.01 39.43
N ARG A 181 -28.18 -55.73 38.32
CA ARG A 181 -28.86 -57.03 38.25
C ARG A 181 -28.22 -58.09 39.18
N LYS A 182 -26.86 -58.12 39.26
CA LYS A 182 -26.16 -59.04 40.20
C LYS A 182 -26.42 -58.65 41.63
N LEU A 183 -26.53 -57.44 42.02
CA LEU A 183 -26.86 -56.96 43.35
C LEU A 183 -28.31 -57.29 43.73
N GLU A 184 -29.23 -57.20 42.79
CA GLU A 184 -30.64 -57.54 43.00
C GLU A 184 -30.86 -59.06 43.16
N SER A 185 -30.02 -59.88 42.46
CA SER A 185 -30.11 -61.35 42.59
C SER A 185 -29.41 -61.91 43.82
N SER A 186 -28.66 -61.09 44.54
CA SER A 186 -27.89 -61.48 45.74
C SER A 186 -28.61 -61.12 47.05
N LYS A 187 -29.81 -60.54 46.91
CA LYS A 187 -30.81 -60.34 48.06
C LYS A 187 -31.86 -61.41 48.06
#